data_c80d89793909488088030a4e9f974e24
#
_entry.id   c80d89793909488088030a4e9f974e24
#
_cell.length_a   1.000
_cell.length_b   1.000
_cell.length_c   1.000
_cell.angle_alpha   90.00
_cell.angle_beta   90.00
_cell.angle_gamma   90.00
#
_symmetry.space_group_name_H-M   'P 1'
#
loop_
_entity.id
_entity.type
_entity.pdbx_description
1 polymer ?
#
loop_
_entity_poly.entity_id
_entity_poly.type
_entity_poly.pdbx_seq_one_letter_code
_entity_poly.pdbx_strand_id
1 'polypeptide(L)'
;QYSVRNYQRTLEDYAQYREIAINAGIQHTLGQIIPEIYNFAMYPGTALLYRFPAYIYSLWQDYSTEELNNIAEFCKTNGIGAITIYKDYWSEEIQKIFDEREILVYIYTINDKEDARAYCQKGAAGVCTDVLLKENLE
;
A
#
# COMPACT_ATOMS: atom_id res chain seq x y z
N GLN A 1 -7.83 5.07 -14.02
CA GLN A 1 -6.49 5.34 -14.60
C GLN A 1 -5.91 6.56 -13.90
N TYR A 2 -4.89 6.38 -13.04
CA TYR A 2 -4.19 7.48 -12.39
C TYR A 2 -3.37 8.24 -13.43
N SER A 3 -3.76 9.47 -13.66
CA SER A 3 -3.09 10.35 -14.61
C SER A 3 -1.84 10.98 -13.96
N VAL A 4 -0.94 11.52 -14.79
CA VAL A 4 0.19 12.34 -14.33
C VAL A 4 -0.28 13.49 -13.42
N ARG A 5 -1.45 14.03 -13.68
CA ARG A 5 -2.07 15.09 -12.86
C ARG A 5 -2.39 14.60 -11.43
N ASN A 6 -2.90 13.38 -11.26
CA ASN A 6 -3.18 12.82 -9.95
C ASN A 6 -1.89 12.55 -9.17
N TYR A 7 -0.85 12.06 -9.86
CA TYR A 7 0.47 11.88 -9.27
C TYR A 7 1.05 13.20 -8.76
N GLN A 8 1.02 14.24 -9.56
CA GLN A 8 1.50 15.57 -9.19
C GLN A 8 0.75 16.10 -7.97
N ARG A 9 -0.58 15.99 -7.95
CA ARG A 9 -1.40 16.39 -6.82
C ARG A 9 -1.05 15.64 -5.54
N THR A 10 -0.83 14.35 -5.61
CA THR A 10 -0.44 13.54 -4.45
C THR A 10 0.88 14.01 -3.85
N LEU A 11 1.88 14.36 -4.67
CA LEU A 11 3.14 14.93 -4.20
C LEU A 11 2.94 16.30 -3.54
N GLU A 12 2.07 17.14 -4.10
CA GLU A 12 1.72 18.44 -3.54
C GLU A 12 1.04 18.29 -2.18
N ASP A 13 0.13 17.32 -2.02
CA ASP A 13 -0.54 17.02 -0.77
C ASP A 13 0.47 16.58 0.30
N TYR A 14 1.39 15.69 0.00
CA TYR A 14 2.45 15.27 0.93
C TYR A 14 3.40 16.42 1.28
N ALA A 15 3.73 17.27 0.35
CA ALA A 15 4.54 18.46 0.61
C ALA A 15 3.83 19.45 1.56
N GLN A 16 2.51 19.62 1.40
CA GLN A 16 1.69 20.40 2.31
C GLN A 16 1.66 19.81 3.73
N TYR A 17 1.46 18.50 3.87
CA TYR A 17 1.48 17.85 5.19
C TYR A 17 2.82 18.08 5.90
N ARG A 18 3.93 17.97 5.19
CA ARG A 18 5.24 18.27 5.73
C ARG A 18 5.37 19.72 6.20
N GLU A 19 4.94 20.68 5.38
CA GLU A 19 4.99 22.09 5.72
C GLU A 19 4.12 22.43 6.95
N ILE A 20 2.89 21.93 6.99
CA ILE A 20 1.98 22.10 8.13
C ILE A 20 2.60 21.51 9.39
N ALA A 21 3.15 20.31 9.35
CA ALA A 21 3.77 19.65 10.49
C ALA A 21 4.97 20.42 11.03
N ILE A 22 5.81 20.99 10.15
CA ILE A 22 6.97 21.81 10.52
C ILE A 22 6.50 23.12 11.18
N ASN A 23 5.56 23.83 10.55
CA ASN A 23 5.04 25.10 11.04
C ASN A 23 4.33 24.99 12.38
N ALA A 24 3.67 23.85 12.62
CA ALA A 24 3.02 23.54 13.89
C ALA A 24 3.97 22.96 14.95
N GLY A 25 5.24 22.72 14.65
CA GLY A 25 6.19 22.09 15.56
C GLY A 25 5.92 20.62 15.90
N ILE A 26 5.16 19.93 15.01
CA ILE A 26 4.76 18.52 15.19
C ILE A 26 5.34 17.59 14.11
N GLN A 27 6.50 17.94 13.55
CA GLN A 27 7.13 17.14 12.48
C GLN A 27 7.39 15.68 12.85
N HIS A 28 7.44 15.33 14.13
CA HIS A 28 7.55 13.95 14.59
C HIS A 28 6.35 13.08 14.16
N THR A 29 5.20 13.70 13.92
CA THR A 29 4.00 12.98 13.43
C THR A 29 4.16 12.48 12.00
N LEU A 30 5.06 13.06 11.21
CA LEU A 30 5.38 12.55 9.86
C LEU A 30 5.94 11.12 9.91
N GLY A 31 6.58 10.75 11.01
CA GLY A 31 7.04 9.38 11.25
C GLY A 31 5.92 8.36 11.48
N GLN A 32 4.67 8.80 11.56
CA GLN A 32 3.48 7.94 11.67
C GLN A 32 2.75 7.77 10.33
N ILE A 33 3.20 8.47 9.28
CA ILE A 33 2.61 8.40 7.95
C ILE A 33 3.28 7.27 7.16
N ILE A 34 2.46 6.43 6.56
CA ILE A 34 2.86 5.41 5.59
C ILE A 34 2.26 5.81 4.25
N PRO A 35 3.05 6.42 3.33
CA PRO A 35 2.53 6.81 2.03
C PRO A 35 2.10 5.61 1.19
N GLU A 36 0.99 5.75 0.53
CA GLU A 36 0.52 4.85 -0.50
C GLU A 36 0.97 5.34 -1.87
N ILE A 37 1.59 4.47 -2.66
CA ILE A 37 2.03 4.75 -4.03
C ILE A 37 1.39 3.75 -4.99
N TYR A 38 1.15 4.14 -6.24
CA TYR A 38 0.49 3.31 -7.27
C TYR A 38 1.24 3.28 -8.60
N ASN A 39 2.42 3.85 -8.66
CA ASN A 39 3.35 3.68 -9.76
C ASN A 39 4.78 3.95 -9.31
N PHE A 40 5.76 3.48 -10.10
CA PHE A 40 7.17 3.56 -9.73
C PHE A 40 7.68 5.00 -9.61
N ALA A 41 7.16 5.92 -10.45
CA ALA A 41 7.61 7.31 -10.47
C ALA A 41 7.25 8.10 -9.19
N MET A 42 6.24 7.66 -8.44
CA MET A 42 5.84 8.31 -7.19
C MET A 42 6.89 8.14 -6.08
N TYR A 43 7.58 7.00 -6.06
CA TYR A 43 8.48 6.67 -4.95
C TYR A 43 9.62 7.67 -4.76
N PRO A 44 10.45 7.98 -5.79
CA PRO A 44 11.55 8.93 -5.61
C PRO A 44 11.08 10.32 -5.23
N GLY A 45 9.99 10.80 -5.80
CA GLY A 45 9.41 12.10 -5.47
C GLY A 45 8.95 12.16 -4.00
N THR A 46 8.25 11.13 -3.54
CA THR A 46 7.77 11.06 -2.15
C THR A 46 8.93 10.90 -1.16
N ALA A 47 9.94 10.11 -1.48
CA ALA A 47 11.10 9.88 -0.64
C ALA A 47 11.97 11.13 -0.44
N LEU A 48 11.97 12.06 -1.40
CA LEU A 48 12.66 13.34 -1.28
C LEU A 48 11.97 14.32 -0.32
N LEU A 49 10.66 14.17 -0.10
CA LEU A 49 9.91 15.07 0.78
C LEU A 49 10.20 14.81 2.26
N TYR A 50 10.29 13.54 2.63
CA TYR A 50 10.54 13.11 4.01
C TYR A 50 10.96 11.65 4.01
N ARG A 51 11.78 11.26 5.00
CA ARG A 51 12.14 9.86 5.23
C ARG A 51 11.02 9.15 5.98
N PHE A 52 9.99 8.74 5.25
CA PHE A 52 8.89 7.98 5.83
C PHE A 52 9.34 6.61 6.32
N PRO A 53 8.74 6.09 7.40
CA PRO A 53 9.16 4.81 8.01
C PRO A 53 8.89 3.60 7.12
N ALA A 54 7.86 3.67 6.29
CA ALA A 54 7.44 2.60 5.38
C ALA A 54 6.62 3.19 4.21
N TYR A 55 6.36 2.34 3.23
CA TYR A 55 5.49 2.62 2.09
C TYR A 55 4.59 1.42 1.83
N ILE A 56 3.43 1.67 1.23
CA ILE A 56 2.53 0.65 0.68
C ILE A 56 2.42 0.87 -0.82
N TYR A 57 2.52 -0.20 -1.61
CA TYR A 57 2.22 -0.13 -3.04
C TYR A 57 0.79 -0.63 -3.30
N SER A 58 -0.04 0.20 -3.93
CA SER A 58 -1.44 -0.11 -4.19
C SER A 58 -1.66 -0.68 -5.58
N LEU A 59 -2.23 -1.88 -5.65
CA LEU A 59 -2.69 -2.53 -6.87
C LEU A 59 -4.20 -2.29 -7.02
N TRP A 60 -4.56 -1.48 -8.00
CA TRP A 60 -5.92 -0.95 -8.15
C TRP A 60 -6.61 -1.35 -9.47
N GLN A 61 -5.91 -2.10 -10.32
CA GLN A 61 -6.40 -2.61 -11.61
C GLN A 61 -5.96 -4.06 -11.81
N ASP A 62 -6.37 -4.65 -12.90
CA ASP A 62 -5.85 -5.94 -13.36
C ASP A 62 -4.44 -5.75 -13.94
N TYR A 63 -3.51 -6.60 -13.51
CA TYR A 63 -2.10 -6.58 -13.92
C TYR A 63 -1.73 -7.94 -14.49
N SER A 64 -0.93 -7.95 -15.55
CA SER A 64 -0.32 -9.17 -16.04
C SER A 64 0.69 -9.75 -15.04
N THR A 65 0.98 -11.04 -15.15
CA THR A 65 1.99 -11.70 -14.31
C THR A 65 3.36 -11.03 -14.42
N GLU A 66 3.73 -10.53 -15.59
CA GLU A 66 4.99 -9.80 -15.81
C GLU A 66 5.00 -8.47 -15.03
N GLU A 67 3.92 -7.70 -15.10
CA GLU A 67 3.78 -6.45 -14.34
C GLU A 67 3.83 -6.69 -12.84
N LEU A 68 3.14 -7.72 -12.35
CA LEU A 68 3.16 -8.11 -10.92
C LEU A 68 4.57 -8.48 -10.45
N ASN A 69 5.32 -9.24 -11.24
CA ASN A 69 6.70 -9.56 -10.90
C ASN A 69 7.59 -8.31 -10.90
N ASN A 70 7.43 -7.40 -11.85
CA ASN A 70 8.16 -6.13 -11.89
C ASN A 70 7.82 -5.24 -10.68
N ILE A 71 6.55 -5.19 -10.28
CA ILE A 71 6.13 -4.47 -9.07
C ILE A 71 6.74 -5.10 -7.82
N ALA A 72 6.71 -6.42 -7.70
CA ALA A 72 7.27 -7.11 -6.56
C ALA A 72 8.80 -6.93 -6.44
N GLU A 73 9.54 -6.96 -7.56
CA GLU A 73 10.97 -6.63 -7.58
C GLU A 73 11.23 -5.17 -7.20
N PHE A 74 10.42 -4.24 -7.71
CA PHE A 74 10.51 -2.84 -7.34
C PHE A 74 10.30 -2.64 -5.84
N CYS A 75 9.26 -3.25 -5.27
CA CYS A 75 8.98 -3.19 -3.84
C CYS A 75 10.14 -3.73 -3.02
N LYS A 76 10.66 -4.92 -3.38
CA LYS A 76 11.80 -5.53 -2.69
C LYS A 76 13.05 -4.65 -2.74
N THR A 77 13.38 -4.13 -3.92
CA THR A 77 14.56 -3.27 -4.13
C THR A 77 14.50 -1.98 -3.32
N ASN A 78 13.31 -1.41 -3.15
CA ASN A 78 13.10 -0.14 -2.46
C ASN A 78 12.66 -0.28 -0.99
N GLY A 79 12.62 -1.49 -0.44
CA GLY A 79 12.21 -1.73 0.94
C GLY A 79 10.74 -1.47 1.22
N ILE A 80 9.88 -1.62 0.20
CA ILE A 80 8.42 -1.51 0.32
C ILE A 80 7.90 -2.88 0.75
N GLY A 81 7.60 -3.04 2.03
CA GLY A 81 7.29 -4.33 2.64
C GLY A 81 5.83 -4.75 2.55
N ALA A 82 4.96 -3.95 1.93
CA ALA A 82 3.55 -4.26 1.84
C ALA A 82 2.90 -3.75 0.55
N ILE A 83 1.90 -4.49 0.08
CA ILE A 83 0.98 -4.04 -0.98
C ILE A 83 -0.46 -4.09 -0.50
N THR A 84 -1.31 -3.29 -1.14
CA THR A 84 -2.77 -3.46 -1.09
C THR A 84 -3.27 -3.91 -2.46
N ILE A 85 -4.25 -4.80 -2.51
CA ILE A 85 -4.87 -5.27 -3.75
C ILE A 85 -6.39 -5.29 -3.63
N TYR A 86 -7.07 -4.86 -4.70
CA TYR A 86 -8.53 -4.98 -4.76
C TYR A 86 -8.95 -6.45 -4.83
N LYS A 87 -9.95 -6.83 -4.04
CA LYS A 87 -10.37 -8.22 -3.83
C LYS A 87 -10.66 -9.00 -5.11
N ASP A 88 -11.24 -8.34 -6.13
CA ASP A 88 -11.61 -8.99 -7.39
C ASP A 88 -10.40 -9.28 -8.30
N TYR A 89 -9.25 -8.72 -8.01
CA TYR A 89 -7.97 -8.95 -8.71
C TYR A 89 -7.04 -9.89 -7.95
N TRP A 90 -7.35 -10.20 -6.68
CA TRP A 90 -6.52 -11.08 -5.87
C TRP A 90 -6.71 -12.55 -6.27
N SER A 91 -5.61 -13.29 -6.28
CA SER A 91 -5.60 -14.76 -6.38
C SER A 91 -4.46 -15.35 -5.55
N GLU A 92 -4.50 -16.66 -5.31
CA GLU A 92 -3.42 -17.36 -4.59
C GLU A 92 -2.10 -17.35 -5.39
N GLU A 93 -2.16 -17.29 -6.72
CA GLU A 93 -0.99 -17.13 -7.59
C GLU A 93 -0.35 -15.76 -7.38
N ILE A 94 -1.16 -14.70 -7.30
CA ILE A 94 -0.68 -13.33 -7.01
C ILE A 94 -0.11 -13.27 -5.59
N GLN A 95 -0.81 -13.84 -4.61
CA GLN A 95 -0.30 -13.94 -3.23
C GLN A 95 1.13 -14.51 -3.22
N LYS A 96 1.34 -15.62 -3.92
CA LYS A 96 2.63 -16.30 -3.98
C LYS A 96 3.76 -15.44 -4.55
N ILE A 97 3.48 -14.61 -5.58
CA ILE A 97 4.48 -13.71 -6.18
C ILE A 97 5.08 -12.76 -5.12
N PHE A 98 4.24 -12.26 -4.22
CA PHE A 98 4.66 -11.33 -3.16
C PHE A 98 5.25 -12.07 -1.95
N ASP A 99 4.70 -13.23 -1.57
CA ASP A 99 5.21 -14.06 -0.49
C ASP A 99 6.67 -14.51 -0.74
N GLU A 100 6.99 -14.90 -1.98
CA GLU A 100 8.36 -15.29 -2.38
C GLU A 100 9.38 -14.15 -2.19
N ARG A 101 8.91 -12.93 -2.04
CA ARG A 101 9.74 -11.73 -1.81
C ARG A 101 9.58 -11.13 -0.43
N GLU A 102 8.87 -11.82 0.46
CA GLU A 102 8.59 -11.40 1.84
C GLU A 102 7.83 -10.06 1.90
N ILE A 103 6.91 -9.84 0.94
CA ILE A 103 6.06 -8.65 0.85
C ILE A 103 4.66 -9.02 1.36
N LEU A 104 4.18 -8.29 2.34
CA LEU A 104 2.85 -8.49 2.93
C LEU A 104 1.75 -8.06 1.97
N VAL A 105 0.69 -8.85 1.86
CA VAL A 105 -0.48 -8.55 1.02
C VAL A 105 -1.69 -8.23 1.89
N TYR A 106 -2.26 -7.04 1.69
CA TYR A 106 -3.52 -6.63 2.30
C TYR A 106 -4.60 -6.50 1.24
N ILE A 107 -5.79 -7.04 1.51
CA ILE A 107 -6.89 -7.08 0.53
C ILE A 107 -7.95 -6.05 0.90
N TYR A 108 -8.42 -5.24 -0.06
CA TYR A 108 -9.45 -4.22 0.13
C TYR A 108 -10.60 -4.37 -0.89
N THR A 109 -11.83 -3.97 -0.59
CA THR A 109 -12.36 -3.69 0.74
C THR A 109 -13.16 -4.90 1.18
N ILE A 110 -12.90 -5.42 2.36
CA ILE A 110 -13.55 -6.60 2.91
C ILE A 110 -14.34 -6.18 4.15
N ASN A 111 -15.64 -6.28 4.08
CA ASN A 111 -16.57 -5.87 5.14
C ASN A 111 -17.29 -7.04 5.81
N ASP A 112 -17.07 -8.25 5.31
CA ASP A 112 -17.58 -9.49 5.90
C ASP A 112 -16.49 -10.20 6.71
N LYS A 113 -16.87 -10.70 7.90
CA LYS A 113 -15.95 -11.33 8.84
C LYS A 113 -15.43 -12.69 8.33
N GLU A 114 -16.28 -13.47 7.72
CA GLU A 114 -15.93 -14.81 7.23
C GLU A 114 -15.03 -14.70 6.00
N ASP A 115 -15.31 -13.73 5.11
CA ASP A 115 -14.43 -13.40 3.98
C ASP A 115 -13.05 -12.96 4.47
N ALA A 116 -12.99 -12.08 5.47
CA ALA A 116 -11.72 -11.62 6.05
C ALA A 116 -10.88 -12.79 6.58
N ARG A 117 -11.53 -13.72 7.32
CA ARG A 117 -10.86 -14.94 7.80
C ARG A 117 -10.40 -15.84 6.67
N ALA A 118 -11.23 -16.02 5.65
CA ALA A 118 -10.89 -16.86 4.50
C ALA A 118 -9.66 -16.33 3.75
N TYR A 119 -9.57 -15.02 3.54
CA TYR A 119 -8.38 -14.41 2.91
C TYR A 119 -7.12 -14.57 3.77
N CYS A 120 -7.21 -14.34 5.07
CA CYS A 120 -6.08 -14.55 5.98
C CYS A 120 -5.62 -16.02 6.01
N GLN A 121 -6.55 -16.99 5.97
CA GLN A 121 -6.22 -18.43 5.89
C GLN A 121 -5.50 -18.79 4.58
N LYS A 122 -5.70 -18.02 3.51
CA LYS A 122 -5.05 -18.18 2.21
C LYS A 122 -3.75 -17.40 2.05
N GLY A 123 -3.27 -16.78 3.12
CA GLY A 123 -1.96 -16.13 3.17
C GLY A 123 -1.98 -14.61 3.21
N ALA A 124 -3.13 -13.95 3.05
CA ALA A 124 -3.19 -12.50 3.21
C ALA A 124 -2.75 -12.07 4.62
N ALA A 125 -1.92 -11.05 4.72
CA ALA A 125 -1.45 -10.50 5.99
C ALA A 125 -2.58 -9.81 6.77
N GLY A 126 -3.61 -9.37 6.06
CA GLY A 126 -4.79 -8.76 6.63
C GLY A 126 -5.74 -8.22 5.56
N VAL A 127 -6.78 -7.56 6.01
CA VAL A 127 -7.76 -6.91 5.14
C VAL A 127 -7.93 -5.44 5.50
N CYS A 128 -8.22 -4.60 4.49
CA CYS A 128 -8.69 -3.24 4.71
C CYS A 128 -10.22 -3.27 4.68
N THR A 129 -10.83 -2.68 5.69
CA THR A 129 -12.27 -2.73 5.94
C THR A 129 -12.79 -1.37 6.38
N ASP A 130 -14.06 -1.10 6.08
CA ASP A 130 -14.74 0.12 6.54
C ASP A 130 -15.47 -0.08 7.88
N VAL A 131 -15.72 -1.35 8.28
CA VAL A 131 -16.68 -1.66 9.35
C VAL A 131 -16.22 -2.72 10.36
N LEU A 132 -15.23 -3.55 10.04
CA LEU A 132 -14.77 -4.60 10.94
C LEU A 132 -13.81 -4.02 11.98
N LEU A 133 -14.03 -4.33 13.23
CA LEU A 133 -13.12 -4.03 14.34
C LEU A 133 -12.25 -5.25 14.64
N LYS A 134 -11.07 -5.02 15.21
CA LYS A 134 -10.13 -6.10 15.58
C LYS A 134 -10.79 -7.16 16.44
N GLU A 135 -11.60 -6.74 17.40
CA GLU A 135 -12.38 -7.60 18.28
C GLU A 135 -13.43 -8.48 17.57
N ASN A 136 -13.80 -8.10 16.35
CA ASN A 136 -14.72 -8.91 15.53
C ASN A 136 -14.00 -10.04 14.78
N LEU A 137 -12.67 -10.02 14.73
CA LEU A 137 -11.86 -11.00 14.00
C LEU A 137 -11.31 -12.11 14.91
N GLU A 138 -11.31 -11.87 16.22
CA GLU A 138 -11.03 -12.87 17.25
C GLU A 138 -12.28 -13.75 17.46
#